data_4aa319a856ca05923d8bd61194abc447
#
_entry.id   4aa319a856ca05923d8bd61194abc447
#
_cell.length_a   1.000
_cell.length_b   1.000
_cell.length_c   1.000
_cell.angle_alpha   90.00
_cell.angle_beta   90.00
_cell.angle_gamma   90.00
#
_symmetry.space_group_name_H-M   'P 1'
#
loop_
_entity.id
_entity.type
_entity.pdbx_description
1 polymer ?
#
loop_
_entity_poly.entity_id
_entity_poly.type
_entity_poly.pdbx_seq_one_letter_code
_entity_poly.pdbx_strand_id
1 'polypeptide(L)'
;MPEFHVFYTGAKLLPEESVMRLSEAYRADEASVYMELIVTVHNVAYDAQKKLLLGCRALHDYTFFVDSIKQNIAAGMERADAIRAAMRYCIERDIMRAFLEQHKREVIDMVNFEWNQELFEEAKFEEGRVEGKVEMILGMLREKMPLETIAKISNLSLDRIRELGRVHSLL
;
A
#
# COMPACT_ATOMS: atom_id res chain seq x y z
N MET A 1 17.25 -20.95 -12.95
CA MET A 1 15.96 -20.35 -13.29
C MET A 1 15.88 -19.03 -12.56
N PRO A 2 15.46 -17.92 -13.15
CA PRO A 2 15.34 -16.66 -12.42
C PRO A 2 14.28 -16.78 -11.32
N GLU A 3 14.56 -16.23 -10.14
CA GLU A 3 13.66 -16.14 -9.01
C GLU A 3 13.30 -14.68 -8.77
N PHE A 4 12.05 -14.43 -8.39
CA PHE A 4 11.55 -13.09 -8.13
C PHE A 4 11.22 -12.94 -6.66
N HIS A 5 11.87 -11.97 -6.00
CA HIS A 5 11.69 -11.67 -4.59
C HIS A 5 11.28 -10.22 -4.41
N VAL A 6 10.31 -10.00 -3.53
CA VAL A 6 9.86 -8.67 -3.11
C VAL A 6 10.11 -8.52 -1.62
N PHE A 7 10.76 -7.45 -1.22
CA PHE A 7 10.93 -7.06 0.18
C PHE A 7 9.86 -6.02 0.54
N TYR A 8 8.89 -6.45 1.36
CA TYR A 8 7.75 -5.63 1.75
C TYR A 8 8.03 -4.91 3.06
N THR A 9 7.96 -3.59 3.04
CA THR A 9 8.14 -2.71 4.20
C THR A 9 6.85 -1.98 4.62
N GLY A 10 5.73 -2.26 3.93
CA GLY A 10 4.46 -1.56 4.13
C GLY A 10 3.81 -1.80 5.51
N ALA A 11 2.67 -1.14 5.75
CA ALA A 11 1.97 -1.19 7.03
C ALA A 11 1.01 -2.37 7.18
N LYS A 12 0.67 -3.08 6.09
CA LYS A 12 -0.21 -4.26 6.19
C LYS A 12 0.48 -5.40 6.94
N LEU A 13 -0.26 -6.05 7.82
CA LEU A 13 0.21 -7.28 8.47
C LEU A 13 0.23 -8.41 7.44
N LEU A 14 1.42 -8.75 6.98
CA LEU A 14 1.67 -9.91 6.13
C LEU A 14 2.44 -10.97 6.92
N PRO A 15 2.32 -12.27 6.56
CA PRO A 15 3.21 -13.31 7.03
C PRO A 15 4.69 -12.95 6.78
N GLU A 16 5.63 -13.58 7.49
CA GLU A 16 7.07 -13.36 7.25
C GLU A 16 7.45 -13.66 5.80
N GLU A 17 6.84 -14.69 5.23
CA GLU A 17 7.00 -15.07 3.83
C GLU A 17 5.65 -15.47 3.24
N SER A 18 5.40 -15.06 2.00
CA SER A 18 4.23 -15.47 1.22
C SER A 18 4.58 -15.56 -0.26
N VAL A 19 3.78 -16.32 -0.99
CA VAL A 19 3.95 -16.48 -2.44
C VAL A 19 2.75 -15.85 -3.13
N MET A 20 3.01 -15.03 -4.14
CA MET A 20 1.98 -14.43 -5.00
C MET A 20 2.12 -14.99 -6.41
N ARG A 21 1.00 -15.22 -7.07
CA ARG A 21 0.92 -15.72 -8.43
C ARG A 21 0.19 -14.72 -9.33
N LEU A 22 0.70 -14.54 -10.54
CA LEU A 22 0.08 -13.64 -11.51
C LEU A 22 -1.35 -14.09 -11.87
N SER A 23 -1.58 -15.40 -11.98
CA SER A 23 -2.90 -15.99 -12.24
C SER A 23 -3.95 -15.60 -11.20
N GLU A 24 -3.57 -15.46 -9.93
CA GLU A 24 -4.46 -15.07 -8.84
C GLU A 24 -4.96 -13.61 -9.01
N ALA A 25 -4.13 -12.73 -9.57
CA ALA A 25 -4.49 -11.34 -9.82
C ALA A 25 -5.61 -11.19 -10.88
N TYR A 26 -5.64 -12.09 -11.85
CA TYR A 26 -6.63 -12.09 -12.93
C TYR A 26 -7.81 -13.02 -12.69
N ARG A 27 -7.85 -13.73 -11.56
CA ARG A 27 -8.87 -14.75 -11.26
C ARG A 27 -9.07 -15.73 -12.43
N ALA A 28 -7.97 -16.08 -13.11
CA ALA A 28 -7.98 -17.00 -14.23
C ALA A 28 -8.12 -18.44 -13.73
N ASP A 29 -8.91 -19.25 -14.42
CA ASP A 29 -8.91 -20.70 -14.20
C ASP A 29 -7.54 -21.27 -14.57
N GLU A 30 -6.99 -22.19 -13.77
CA GLU A 30 -5.65 -22.79 -13.99
C GLU A 30 -5.48 -23.35 -15.40
N ALA A 31 -6.54 -23.86 -16.02
CA ALA A 31 -6.54 -24.41 -17.38
C ALA A 31 -6.32 -23.35 -18.49
N SER A 32 -6.45 -22.06 -18.20
CA SER A 32 -6.32 -20.95 -19.16
C SER A 32 -5.05 -20.10 -18.96
N VAL A 33 -4.16 -20.51 -18.06
CA VAL A 33 -2.93 -19.78 -17.78
C VAL A 33 -1.84 -20.14 -18.79
N TYR A 34 -1.52 -19.22 -19.70
CA TYR A 34 -0.43 -19.38 -20.68
C TYR A 34 0.92 -18.84 -20.18
N MET A 35 0.90 -17.98 -19.17
CA MET A 35 2.11 -17.45 -18.54
C MET A 35 1.85 -17.27 -17.05
N GLU A 36 2.78 -17.77 -16.23
CA GLU A 36 2.74 -17.62 -14.78
C GLU A 36 3.99 -16.90 -14.28
N LEU A 37 3.81 -15.93 -13.41
CA LEU A 37 4.87 -15.33 -12.63
C LEU A 37 4.64 -15.64 -11.15
N ILE A 38 5.64 -16.25 -10.53
CA ILE A 38 5.63 -16.58 -9.11
C ILE A 38 6.61 -15.65 -8.41
N VAL A 39 6.14 -14.94 -7.39
CA VAL A 39 6.92 -13.98 -6.62
C VAL A 39 6.90 -14.38 -5.15
N THR A 40 8.07 -14.50 -4.54
CA THR A 40 8.19 -14.67 -3.10
C THR A 40 8.25 -13.29 -2.43
N VAL A 41 7.30 -13.03 -1.55
CA VAL A 41 7.22 -11.78 -0.79
C VAL A 41 7.77 -12.01 0.60
N HIS A 42 8.81 -11.28 0.97
CA HIS A 42 9.40 -11.28 2.31
C HIS A 42 8.94 -10.04 3.06
N ASN A 43 8.19 -10.22 4.14
CA ASN A 43 7.80 -9.12 5.02
C ASN A 43 9.00 -8.71 5.88
N VAL A 44 9.67 -7.65 5.47
CA VAL A 44 10.83 -7.08 6.16
C VAL A 44 10.49 -5.84 6.98
N ALA A 45 9.20 -5.54 7.23
CA ALA A 45 8.84 -4.50 8.19
C ALA A 45 9.61 -4.73 9.50
N TYR A 46 10.22 -3.66 10.05
CA TYR A 46 11.19 -3.78 11.13
C TYR A 46 10.63 -4.54 12.34
N ASP A 47 11.35 -5.59 12.70
CA ASP A 47 11.20 -6.35 13.92
C ASP A 47 12.55 -7.02 14.20
N ALA A 48 13.20 -6.63 15.29
CA ALA A 48 14.53 -7.10 15.64
C ALA A 48 14.65 -8.62 15.81
N GLN A 49 13.54 -9.35 15.95
CA GLN A 49 13.51 -10.81 16.12
C GLN A 49 13.37 -11.57 14.81
N LYS A 50 13.07 -10.90 13.68
CA LYS A 50 12.92 -11.58 12.38
C LYS A 50 14.21 -12.22 11.93
N LYS A 51 14.15 -13.51 11.59
CA LYS A 51 15.29 -14.32 11.19
C LYS A 51 16.06 -13.71 10.00
N LEU A 52 15.34 -13.17 9.02
CA LEU A 52 15.93 -12.54 7.84
C LEU A 52 16.74 -11.29 8.21
N LEU A 53 16.25 -10.47 9.13
CA LEU A 53 16.94 -9.26 9.60
C LEU A 53 18.15 -9.62 10.46
N LEU A 54 18.08 -10.66 11.28
CA LEU A 54 19.21 -11.17 12.05
C LEU A 54 20.31 -11.70 11.14
N GLY A 55 19.99 -12.25 9.98
CA GLY A 55 20.93 -12.80 9.00
C GLY A 55 21.58 -11.76 8.08
N CYS A 56 21.02 -10.55 7.98
CA CYS A 56 21.48 -9.53 7.05
C CYS A 56 21.50 -8.14 7.70
N ARG A 57 22.71 -7.71 8.18
CA ARG A 57 22.87 -6.41 8.81
C ARG A 57 22.41 -5.23 7.94
N ALA A 58 22.73 -5.25 6.65
CA ALA A 58 22.33 -4.16 5.75
C ALA A 58 20.82 -4.03 5.65
N LEU A 59 20.09 -5.16 5.58
CA LEU A 59 18.63 -5.17 5.56
C LEU A 59 18.04 -4.75 6.90
N HIS A 60 18.62 -5.22 8.00
CA HIS A 60 18.23 -4.79 9.35
C HIS A 60 18.36 -3.27 9.51
N ASP A 61 19.52 -2.71 9.16
CA ASP A 61 19.81 -1.29 9.31
C ASP A 61 18.89 -0.43 8.41
N TYR A 62 18.64 -0.89 7.19
CA TYR A 62 17.69 -0.24 6.27
C TYR A 62 16.26 -0.23 6.82
N THR A 63 15.75 -1.39 7.27
CA THR A 63 14.38 -1.48 7.79
C THR A 63 14.22 -0.71 9.09
N PHE A 64 15.25 -0.66 9.94
CA PHE A 64 15.30 0.19 11.13
C PHE A 64 15.20 1.69 10.76
N PHE A 65 15.95 2.12 9.74
CA PHE A 65 15.88 3.50 9.25
C PHE A 65 14.47 3.86 8.76
N VAL A 66 13.86 3.02 7.94
CA VAL A 66 12.48 3.21 7.43
C VAL A 66 11.48 3.25 8.58
N ASP A 67 11.58 2.35 9.56
CA ASP A 67 10.72 2.33 10.74
C ASP A 67 10.87 3.58 11.60
N SER A 68 12.10 4.07 11.79
CA SER A 68 12.37 5.31 12.49
C SER A 68 11.66 6.52 11.86
N ILE A 69 11.60 6.57 10.52
CA ILE A 69 10.87 7.61 9.81
C ILE A 69 9.36 7.48 10.08
N LYS A 70 8.82 6.26 9.99
CA LYS A 70 7.39 5.99 10.24
C LYS A 70 6.99 6.39 11.68
N GLN A 71 7.83 6.08 12.65
CA GLN A 71 7.60 6.47 14.05
C GLN A 71 7.61 7.99 14.23
N ASN A 72 8.53 8.71 13.59
CA ASN A 72 8.59 10.17 13.65
C ASN A 72 7.34 10.81 13.03
N ILE A 73 6.83 10.27 11.90
CA ILE A 73 5.60 10.74 11.28
C ILE A 73 4.40 10.44 12.19
N ALA A 74 4.32 9.24 12.77
CA ALA A 74 3.26 8.88 13.72
C ALA A 74 3.27 9.76 14.98
N ALA A 75 4.44 10.28 15.37
CA ALA A 75 4.58 11.26 16.45
C ALA A 75 4.19 12.71 16.05
N GLY A 76 3.73 12.91 14.81
CA GLY A 76 3.25 14.20 14.32
C GLY A 76 4.31 15.09 13.66
N MET A 77 5.50 14.54 13.35
CA MET A 77 6.50 15.29 12.58
C MET A 77 6.05 15.43 11.13
N GLU A 78 6.37 16.59 10.54
CA GLU A 78 6.28 16.76 9.11
C GLU A 78 7.28 15.80 8.42
N ARG A 79 6.91 15.26 7.25
CA ARG A 79 7.64 14.19 6.55
C ARG A 79 9.12 14.50 6.34
N ALA A 80 9.43 15.70 5.81
CA ALA A 80 10.80 16.07 5.52
C ALA A 80 11.65 16.15 6.81
N ASP A 81 11.06 16.58 7.90
CA ASP A 81 11.72 16.65 9.21
C ASP A 81 11.87 15.27 9.84
N ALA A 82 10.87 14.37 9.66
CA ALA A 82 10.92 12.99 10.09
C ALA A 82 12.09 12.24 9.43
N ILE A 83 12.28 12.42 8.12
CA ILE A 83 13.40 11.83 7.36
C ILE A 83 14.73 12.37 7.88
N ARG A 84 14.86 13.70 8.03
CA ARG A 84 16.10 14.34 8.53
C ARG A 84 16.43 13.88 9.95
N ALA A 85 15.43 13.74 10.81
CA ALA A 85 15.60 13.26 12.18
C ALA A 85 16.09 11.82 12.22
N ALA A 86 15.46 10.92 11.44
CA ALA A 86 15.86 9.53 11.33
C ALA A 86 17.29 9.38 10.76
N MET A 87 17.64 10.14 9.71
CA MET A 87 19.00 10.15 9.17
C MET A 87 20.03 10.56 10.22
N ARG A 88 19.79 11.65 10.95
CA ARG A 88 20.68 12.13 12.02
C ARG A 88 20.87 11.06 13.08
N TYR A 89 19.75 10.50 13.55
CA TYR A 89 19.76 9.43 14.55
C TYR A 89 20.60 8.21 14.13
N CYS A 90 20.45 7.76 12.87
CA CYS A 90 21.19 6.63 12.32
C CYS A 90 22.69 6.95 12.17
N ILE A 91 23.03 8.13 11.67
CA ILE A 91 24.42 8.58 11.52
C ILE A 91 25.14 8.65 12.87
N GLU A 92 24.49 9.21 13.90
CA GLU A 92 25.06 9.31 15.26
C GLU A 92 25.36 7.93 15.88
N ARG A 93 24.60 6.91 15.49
CA ARG A 93 24.73 5.53 16.01
C ARG A 93 25.48 4.57 15.09
N ASP A 94 26.10 5.09 14.06
CA ASP A 94 26.84 4.30 13.06
C ASP A 94 25.99 3.28 12.28
N ILE A 95 24.67 3.55 12.20
CA ILE A 95 23.72 2.78 11.42
C ILE A 95 23.71 3.34 9.99
N MET A 96 24.17 2.58 9.01
CA MET A 96 24.33 3.01 7.60
C MET A 96 25.05 4.35 7.42
N ARG A 97 25.89 4.79 8.37
CA ARG A 97 26.52 6.13 8.37
C ARG A 97 27.13 6.49 7.02
N ALA A 98 28.06 5.68 6.53
CA ALA A 98 28.78 5.98 5.29
C ALA A 98 27.82 6.16 4.09
N PHE A 99 26.80 5.32 4.01
CA PHE A 99 25.78 5.39 2.96
C PHE A 99 24.95 6.68 3.09
N LEU A 100 24.43 6.97 4.27
CA LEU A 100 23.58 8.12 4.52
C LEU A 100 24.33 9.46 4.36
N GLU A 101 25.61 9.53 4.71
CA GLU A 101 26.45 10.72 4.49
C GLU A 101 26.74 10.94 3.00
N GLN A 102 27.04 9.88 2.26
CA GLN A 102 27.36 9.93 0.84
C GLN A 102 26.14 10.24 -0.04
N HIS A 103 24.95 9.65 0.28
CA HIS A 103 23.74 9.68 -0.56
C HIS A 103 22.60 10.51 0.04
N LYS A 104 22.94 11.53 0.81
CA LYS A 104 21.97 12.31 1.60
C LYS A 104 20.81 12.88 0.80
N ARG A 105 21.04 13.41 -0.41
CA ARG A 105 20.01 13.94 -1.29
C ARG A 105 19.14 12.84 -1.89
N GLU A 106 19.79 11.83 -2.45
CA GLU A 106 19.13 10.71 -3.12
C GLU A 106 18.20 9.96 -2.15
N VAL A 107 18.63 9.77 -0.90
CA VAL A 107 17.79 9.14 0.14
C VAL A 107 16.54 9.96 0.43
N ILE A 108 16.67 11.29 0.54
CA ILE A 108 15.51 12.15 0.78
C ILE A 108 14.54 12.09 -0.42
N ASP A 109 15.06 12.16 -1.63
CA ASP A 109 14.25 12.16 -2.86
C ASP A 109 13.58 10.79 -3.07
N MET A 110 14.30 9.69 -2.86
CA MET A 110 13.78 8.33 -3.01
C MET A 110 12.68 8.04 -1.98
N VAL A 111 12.90 8.35 -0.72
CA VAL A 111 11.90 8.13 0.33
C VAL A 111 10.66 8.99 0.10
N ASN A 112 10.81 10.23 -0.37
CA ASN A 112 9.67 11.06 -0.75
C ASN A 112 8.90 10.47 -1.94
N PHE A 113 9.59 9.88 -2.91
CA PHE A 113 8.96 9.24 -4.07
C PHE A 113 8.18 7.98 -3.66
N GLU A 114 8.77 7.07 -2.89
CA GLU A 114 8.10 5.85 -2.42
C GLU A 114 6.82 6.16 -1.66
N TRP A 115 6.84 7.14 -0.74
CA TRP A 115 5.65 7.54 0.00
C TRP A 115 4.61 8.28 -0.83
N ASN A 116 5.02 9.05 -1.84
CA ASN A 116 4.08 9.65 -2.78
C ASN A 116 3.37 8.57 -3.61
N GLN A 117 4.05 7.50 -3.96
CA GLN A 117 3.48 6.38 -4.66
C GLN A 117 2.47 5.62 -3.77
N GLU A 118 2.80 5.32 -2.51
CA GLU A 118 1.89 4.70 -1.54
C GLU A 118 0.60 5.53 -1.37
N LEU A 119 0.71 6.84 -1.18
CA LEU A 119 -0.44 7.74 -1.10
C LEU A 119 -1.25 7.81 -2.41
N PHE A 120 -0.57 7.75 -3.54
CA PHE A 120 -1.24 7.70 -4.84
C PHE A 120 -2.02 6.40 -5.04
N GLU A 121 -1.44 5.28 -4.66
CA GLU A 121 -2.09 3.96 -4.72
C GLU A 121 -3.29 3.89 -3.76
N GLU A 122 -3.17 4.40 -2.53
CA GLU A 122 -4.28 4.50 -1.59
C GLU A 122 -5.41 5.38 -2.14
N ALA A 123 -5.07 6.55 -2.71
CA ALA A 123 -6.05 7.45 -3.31
C ALA A 123 -6.75 6.80 -4.51
N LYS A 124 -5.99 6.09 -5.37
CA LYS A 124 -6.53 5.34 -6.51
C LYS A 124 -7.41 4.18 -6.09
N PHE A 125 -7.04 3.46 -5.04
CA PHE A 125 -7.85 2.38 -4.48
C PHE A 125 -9.17 2.90 -3.92
N GLU A 126 -9.16 4.02 -3.17
CA GLU A 126 -10.38 4.65 -2.67
C GLU A 126 -11.25 5.21 -3.81
N GLU A 127 -10.64 5.86 -4.81
CA GLU A 127 -11.34 6.34 -6.00
C GLU A 127 -12.06 5.17 -6.71
N GLY A 128 -11.35 4.07 -7.00
CA GLY A 128 -11.94 2.88 -7.62
C GLY A 128 -13.03 2.23 -6.77
N ARG A 129 -12.88 2.25 -5.43
CA ARG A 129 -13.90 1.75 -4.49
C ARG A 129 -15.18 2.60 -4.53
N VAL A 130 -15.03 3.93 -4.61
CA VAL A 130 -16.14 4.87 -4.71
C VAL A 130 -16.84 4.72 -6.06
N GLU A 131 -16.07 4.66 -7.16
CA GLU A 131 -16.61 4.46 -8.50
C GLU A 131 -17.37 3.14 -8.63
N GLY A 132 -16.79 2.03 -8.16
CA GLY A 132 -17.46 0.72 -8.16
C GLY A 132 -18.76 0.71 -7.34
N LYS A 133 -18.79 1.43 -6.22
CA LYS A 133 -20.01 1.60 -5.42
C LYS A 133 -21.08 2.40 -6.17
N VAL A 134 -20.69 3.47 -6.84
CA VAL A 134 -21.60 4.27 -7.67
C VAL A 134 -22.15 3.43 -8.84
N GLU A 135 -21.29 2.71 -9.53
CA GLU A 135 -21.67 1.85 -10.65
C GLU A 135 -22.64 0.75 -10.23
N MET A 136 -22.42 0.13 -9.07
CA MET A 136 -23.36 -0.84 -8.47
C MET A 136 -24.73 -0.20 -8.19
N ILE A 137 -24.78 1.01 -7.62
CA ILE A 137 -26.03 1.73 -7.36
C ILE A 137 -26.77 2.06 -8.66
N LEU A 138 -26.03 2.54 -9.67
CA LEU A 138 -26.62 2.82 -10.98
C LEU A 138 -27.15 1.54 -11.65
N GLY A 139 -26.47 0.41 -11.49
CA GLY A 139 -26.96 -0.90 -11.93
C GLY A 139 -28.30 -1.26 -11.25
N MET A 140 -28.38 -1.14 -9.93
CA MET A 140 -29.62 -1.40 -9.18
C MET A 140 -30.78 -0.44 -9.57
N LEU A 141 -30.46 0.83 -9.87
CA LEU A 141 -31.46 1.79 -10.35
C LEU A 141 -31.97 1.44 -11.76
N ARG A 142 -31.10 0.99 -12.67
CA ARG A 142 -31.49 0.51 -14.02
C ARG A 142 -32.43 -0.70 -13.94
N GLU A 143 -32.18 -1.59 -13.00
CA GLU A 143 -33.04 -2.75 -12.71
C GLU A 143 -34.30 -2.39 -11.92
N LYS A 144 -34.54 -1.08 -11.71
CA LYS A 144 -35.75 -0.54 -11.00
C LYS A 144 -35.95 -1.12 -9.59
N MET A 145 -34.87 -1.41 -8.89
CA MET A 145 -34.96 -1.85 -7.50
C MET A 145 -35.49 -0.74 -6.60
N PRO A 146 -36.29 -1.08 -5.55
CA PRO A 146 -36.80 -0.10 -4.60
C PRO A 146 -35.69 0.71 -3.94
N LEU A 147 -35.83 2.04 -3.84
CA LEU A 147 -34.80 2.93 -3.31
C LEU A 147 -34.41 2.58 -1.88
N GLU A 148 -35.36 2.10 -1.07
CA GLU A 148 -35.10 1.65 0.30
C GLU A 148 -34.17 0.42 0.33
N THR A 149 -34.32 -0.49 -0.64
CA THR A 149 -33.46 -1.66 -0.78
C THR A 149 -32.08 -1.25 -1.18
N ILE A 150 -31.94 -0.33 -2.15
CA ILE A 150 -30.65 0.22 -2.59
C ILE A 150 -29.97 0.94 -1.42
N ALA A 151 -30.69 1.73 -0.63
CA ALA A 151 -30.17 2.42 0.55
C ALA A 151 -29.59 1.43 1.57
N LYS A 152 -30.31 0.35 1.84
CA LYS A 152 -29.88 -0.69 2.77
C LYS A 152 -28.63 -1.43 2.31
N ILE A 153 -28.53 -1.77 1.01
CA ILE A 153 -27.38 -2.48 0.43
C ILE A 153 -26.16 -1.57 0.34
N SER A 154 -26.35 -0.32 -0.14
CA SER A 154 -25.26 0.62 -0.37
C SER A 154 -24.79 1.35 0.88
N ASN A 155 -25.57 1.30 1.97
CA ASN A 155 -25.37 2.09 3.18
C ASN A 155 -25.28 3.62 2.89
N LEU A 156 -26.12 4.10 1.96
CA LEU A 156 -26.26 5.51 1.62
C LEU A 156 -27.66 6.01 1.96
N SER A 157 -27.79 7.32 2.17
CA SER A 157 -29.11 7.95 2.35
C SER A 157 -29.94 7.91 1.07
N LEU A 158 -31.26 7.87 1.23
CA LEU A 158 -32.20 7.93 0.11
C LEU A 158 -31.99 9.18 -0.77
N ASP A 159 -31.65 10.31 -0.15
CA ASP A 159 -31.42 11.56 -0.87
C ASP A 159 -30.21 11.48 -1.78
N ARG A 160 -29.12 10.82 -1.29
CA ARG A 160 -27.94 10.62 -2.10
C ARG A 160 -28.17 9.68 -3.28
N ILE A 161 -29.00 8.64 -3.09
CA ILE A 161 -29.39 7.73 -4.17
C ILE A 161 -30.26 8.44 -5.21
N ARG A 162 -31.23 9.28 -4.78
CA ARG A 162 -32.00 10.09 -5.69
C ARG A 162 -31.18 11.08 -6.49
N GLU A 163 -30.22 11.72 -5.84
CA GLU A 163 -29.28 12.63 -6.50
C GLU A 163 -28.48 11.90 -7.61
N LEU A 164 -27.91 10.75 -7.28
CA LEU A 164 -27.21 9.90 -8.27
C LEU A 164 -28.12 9.49 -9.43
N GLY A 165 -29.35 9.07 -9.12
CA GLY A 165 -30.33 8.71 -10.15
C GLY A 165 -30.67 9.86 -11.08
N ARG A 166 -30.86 11.08 -10.54
CA ARG A 166 -31.12 12.30 -11.36
C ARG A 166 -29.93 12.69 -12.24
N VAL A 167 -28.73 12.70 -11.68
CA VAL A 167 -27.51 13.03 -12.45
C VAL A 167 -27.34 12.10 -13.63
N HIS A 168 -27.72 10.83 -13.50
CA HIS A 168 -27.58 9.82 -14.55
C HIS A 168 -28.89 9.54 -15.31
N SER A 169 -29.92 10.40 -15.14
CA SER A 169 -31.23 10.30 -15.84
C SER A 169 -31.94 8.95 -15.65
N LEU A 170 -31.83 8.37 -14.45
CA LEU A 170 -32.47 7.11 -14.06
C LEU A 170 -33.68 7.29 -13.13
N LEU A 171 -33.91 8.51 -12.65
CA LEU A 171 -35.03 8.95 -11.81
C LEU A 171 -35.60 10.29 -12.28
#